data_378103ff680bbed7e2a639c6483b0d1f
#
_entry.id   378103ff680bbed7e2a639c6483b0d1f
#
_cell.length_a   1.000
_cell.length_b   1.000
_cell.length_c   1.000
_cell.angle_alpha   90.00
_cell.angle_beta   90.00
_cell.angle_gamma   90.00
#
_symmetry.space_group_name_H-M   'P 1'
#
loop_
_entity.id
_entity.type
_entity.pdbx_description
1 polymer ?
#
loop_
_entity_poly.entity_id
_entity_poly.type
_entity_poly.pdbx_seq_one_letter_code
_entity_poly.pdbx_strand_id
1 'polypeptide(L)'
;MPIEAAEHDRVSAALQVATHSAVLAFGVALQNLDIDITDLYTLAPPPHLTLLAMLARVVSGTPEVYWDIQAGNPEAPAARAALQRGIEHIATLADNGNKEGFATLLAEMQTLLGDKRAVLVDVCAQIFDRLPLTLNADGDGAG
;
A
#
# COMPACT_ATOMS: atom_id res chain seq x y z
N MET A 1 18.01 -13.90 21.18
CA MET A 1 19.05 -12.91 20.76
C MET A 1 18.40 -11.56 20.67
N PRO A 2 18.84 -10.57 21.44
CA PRO A 2 18.39 -9.20 21.25
C PRO A 2 18.83 -8.70 19.88
N ILE A 3 17.90 -8.10 19.13
CA ILE A 3 18.20 -7.43 17.87
C ILE A 3 19.04 -6.19 18.19
N GLU A 4 20.11 -5.99 17.45
CA GLU A 4 20.90 -4.76 17.56
C GLU A 4 20.01 -3.55 17.33
N ALA A 5 20.24 -2.44 18.05
CA ALA A 5 19.41 -1.24 17.97
C ALA A 5 19.24 -0.73 16.53
N ALA A 6 20.33 -0.71 15.75
CA ALA A 6 20.30 -0.28 14.35
C ALA A 6 19.46 -1.21 13.48
N GLU A 7 19.50 -2.51 13.72
CA GLU A 7 18.68 -3.47 13.00
C GLU A 7 17.20 -3.34 13.39
N HIS A 8 16.92 -3.13 14.67
CA HIS A 8 15.57 -2.85 15.16
C HIS A 8 14.99 -1.61 14.47
N ASP A 9 15.74 -0.52 14.37
CA ASP A 9 15.31 0.71 13.72
C ASP A 9 15.04 0.49 12.23
N ARG A 10 15.88 -0.29 11.56
CA ARG A 10 15.71 -0.64 10.15
C ARG A 10 14.44 -1.49 9.92
N VAL A 11 14.21 -2.49 10.75
CA VAL A 11 13.01 -3.34 10.68
C VAL A 11 11.76 -2.51 10.98
N SER A 12 11.80 -1.67 12.02
CA SER A 12 10.69 -0.77 12.35
C SER A 12 10.41 0.23 11.23
N ALA A 13 11.45 0.72 10.54
CA ALA A 13 11.26 1.58 9.38
C ALA A 13 10.51 0.87 8.25
N ALA A 14 10.82 -0.40 7.98
CA ALA A 14 10.09 -1.18 6.99
C ALA A 14 8.64 -1.46 7.43
N LEU A 15 8.43 -1.86 8.68
CA LEU A 15 7.12 -2.24 9.20
C LEU A 15 6.16 -1.05 9.37
N GLN A 16 6.67 0.10 9.73
CA GLN A 16 5.86 1.27 10.09
C GLN A 16 6.01 2.41 9.08
N VAL A 17 7.23 2.88 8.85
CA VAL A 17 7.44 4.06 8.00
C VAL A 17 7.07 3.79 6.55
N ALA A 18 7.59 2.72 5.95
CA ALA A 18 7.28 2.39 4.56
C ALA A 18 5.79 2.12 4.37
N THR A 19 5.17 1.38 5.29
CA THR A 19 3.73 1.04 5.23
C THR A 19 2.87 2.29 5.33
N HIS A 20 3.06 3.11 6.37
CA HIS A 20 2.26 4.32 6.55
C HIS A 20 2.51 5.35 5.45
N SER A 21 3.75 5.48 5.00
CA SER A 21 4.10 6.37 3.88
C SER A 21 3.42 5.95 2.59
N ALA A 22 3.36 4.65 2.30
CA ALA A 22 2.66 4.13 1.12
C ALA A 22 1.17 4.46 1.16
N VAL A 23 0.52 4.23 2.32
CA VAL A 23 -0.90 4.50 2.51
C VAL A 23 -1.20 6.01 2.41
N LEU A 24 -0.41 6.85 3.08
CA LEU A 24 -0.59 8.30 3.03
C LEU A 24 -0.28 8.86 1.64
N ALA A 25 0.75 8.35 0.97
CA ALA A 25 1.07 8.75 -0.41
C ALA A 25 -0.06 8.40 -1.37
N PHE A 26 -0.70 7.24 -1.19
CA PHE A 26 -1.91 6.87 -1.92
C PHE A 26 -3.02 7.91 -1.72
N GLY A 27 -3.27 8.35 -0.47
CA GLY A 27 -4.23 9.41 -0.17
C GLY A 27 -3.90 10.73 -0.84
N VAL A 28 -2.64 11.15 -0.80
CA VAL A 28 -2.17 12.37 -1.48
C VAL A 28 -2.36 12.24 -3.00
N ALA A 29 -2.10 11.07 -3.57
CA ALA A 29 -2.32 10.82 -4.99
C ALA A 29 -3.81 11.00 -5.38
N LEU A 30 -4.73 10.46 -4.58
CA LEU A 30 -6.16 10.64 -4.81
C LEU A 30 -6.57 12.12 -4.75
N GLN A 31 -6.01 12.87 -3.79
CA GLN A 31 -6.22 14.30 -3.67
C GLN A 31 -5.72 15.05 -4.91
N ASN A 32 -4.53 14.70 -5.40
CA ASN A 32 -3.94 15.31 -6.60
C ASN A 32 -4.70 14.98 -7.88
N LEU A 33 -5.36 13.83 -7.94
CA LEU A 33 -6.20 13.42 -9.06
C LEU A 33 -7.57 14.10 -9.07
N ASP A 34 -7.94 14.76 -7.98
CA ASP A 34 -9.19 15.53 -7.81
C ASP A 34 -10.43 14.71 -8.18
N ILE A 35 -10.48 13.47 -7.69
CA ILE A 35 -11.61 12.57 -7.92
C ILE A 35 -12.48 12.53 -6.67
N ASP A 36 -13.81 12.54 -6.85
CA ASP A 36 -14.74 12.45 -5.75
C ASP A 36 -14.64 11.09 -5.03
N ILE A 37 -14.52 11.12 -3.72
CA ILE A 37 -14.38 9.91 -2.91
C ILE A 37 -15.61 9.01 -3.00
N THR A 38 -16.78 9.57 -3.21
CA THR A 38 -18.03 8.80 -3.37
C THR A 38 -17.99 7.96 -4.63
N ASP A 39 -17.48 8.52 -5.73
CA ASP A 39 -17.30 7.78 -6.98
C ASP A 39 -16.26 6.68 -6.81
N LEU A 40 -15.13 6.97 -6.17
CA LEU A 40 -14.10 5.98 -5.88
C LEU A 40 -14.65 4.84 -5.03
N TYR A 41 -15.39 5.15 -3.97
CA TYR A 41 -15.96 4.13 -3.09
C TYR A 41 -16.96 3.24 -3.83
N THR A 42 -17.83 3.84 -4.66
CA THR A 42 -18.87 3.12 -5.40
C THR A 42 -18.29 2.17 -6.46
N LEU A 43 -17.20 2.57 -7.11
CA LEU A 43 -16.57 1.82 -8.18
C LEU A 43 -15.38 0.97 -7.74
N ALA A 44 -14.99 1.05 -6.47
CA ALA A 44 -13.75 0.46 -5.97
C ALA A 44 -13.73 -1.07 -6.10
N PRO A 45 -12.78 -1.63 -6.87
CA PRO A 45 -12.50 -3.06 -6.77
C PRO A 45 -11.84 -3.39 -5.42
N PRO A 46 -11.80 -4.68 -5.03
CA PRO A 46 -11.29 -5.08 -3.72
C PRO A 46 -9.91 -4.51 -3.35
N PRO A 47 -8.89 -4.48 -4.23
CA PRO A 47 -7.60 -3.88 -3.87
C PRO A 47 -7.71 -2.39 -3.52
N HIS A 48 -8.46 -1.63 -4.29
CA HIS A 48 -8.65 -0.20 -4.05
C HIS A 48 -9.41 0.05 -2.75
N LEU A 49 -10.49 -0.70 -2.51
CA LEU A 49 -11.28 -0.60 -1.29
C LEU A 49 -10.43 -0.93 -0.05
N THR A 50 -9.55 -1.93 -0.15
CA THR A 50 -8.61 -2.27 0.93
C THR A 50 -7.69 -1.09 1.26
N LEU A 51 -7.12 -0.43 0.25
CA LEU A 51 -6.27 0.74 0.46
C LEU A 51 -7.05 1.92 1.03
N LEU A 52 -8.28 2.16 0.58
CA LEU A 52 -9.16 3.20 1.15
C LEU A 52 -9.45 2.92 2.64
N ALA A 53 -9.71 1.67 2.99
CA ALA A 53 -9.95 1.28 4.38
C ALA A 53 -8.71 1.51 5.25
N MET A 54 -7.54 1.16 4.77
CA MET A 54 -6.27 1.41 5.46
C MET A 54 -6.01 2.91 5.61
N LEU A 55 -6.27 3.71 4.58
CA LEU A 55 -6.15 5.16 4.63
C LEU A 55 -7.08 5.75 5.70
N ALA A 56 -8.35 5.33 5.71
CA ALA A 56 -9.32 5.78 6.70
C ALA A 56 -8.87 5.46 8.12
N ARG A 57 -8.33 4.26 8.34
CA ARG A 57 -7.79 3.86 9.65
C ARG A 57 -6.64 4.76 10.09
N VAL A 58 -5.67 5.03 9.20
CA VAL A 58 -4.50 5.87 9.53
C VAL A 58 -4.93 7.30 9.85
N VAL A 59 -5.77 7.93 9.03
CA VAL A 59 -6.17 9.33 9.23
C VAL A 59 -7.14 9.53 10.38
N SER A 60 -7.74 8.46 10.88
CA SER A 60 -8.62 8.50 12.06
C SER A 60 -7.87 8.33 13.38
N GLY A 61 -6.58 8.04 13.32
CA GLY A 61 -5.71 7.93 14.50
C GLY A 61 -5.22 9.30 14.99
N THR A 62 -4.43 9.25 16.07
CA THR A 62 -3.85 10.46 16.66
C THR A 62 -2.68 10.97 15.80
N PRO A 63 -2.70 12.21 15.31
CA PRO A 63 -1.64 12.73 14.43
C PRO A 63 -0.23 12.61 15.01
N GLU A 64 -0.06 12.81 16.32
CA GLU A 64 1.22 12.74 17.01
C GLU A 64 1.87 11.37 16.89
N VAL A 65 1.09 10.29 16.94
CA VAL A 65 1.61 8.91 16.81
C VAL A 65 2.23 8.70 15.44
N TYR A 66 1.55 9.12 14.39
CA TYR A 66 2.04 8.98 13.01
C TYR A 66 3.20 9.92 12.71
N TRP A 67 3.19 11.11 13.31
CA TRP A 67 4.32 12.03 13.24
C TRP A 67 5.56 11.43 13.88
N ASP A 68 5.45 10.86 15.08
CA ASP A 68 6.56 10.24 15.79
C ASP A 68 7.15 9.06 15.01
N ILE A 69 6.31 8.26 14.35
CA ILE A 69 6.76 7.19 13.46
C ILE A 69 7.59 7.76 12.31
N GLN A 70 7.14 8.82 11.67
CA GLN A 70 7.83 9.43 10.53
C GLN A 70 9.09 10.20 10.93
N ALA A 71 9.07 10.87 12.05
CA ALA A 71 10.13 11.79 12.47
C ALA A 71 11.13 11.17 13.47
N GLY A 72 10.72 10.16 14.23
CA GLY A 72 11.50 9.64 15.35
C GLY A 72 12.46 8.50 15.02
N ASN A 73 12.29 7.84 13.87
CA ASN A 73 13.13 6.72 13.47
C ASN A 73 14.29 7.22 12.58
N PRO A 74 15.55 6.98 12.95
CA PRO A 74 16.71 7.42 12.13
C PRO A 74 16.71 6.84 10.71
N GLU A 75 16.08 5.70 10.49
CA GLU A 75 15.98 5.04 9.18
C GLU A 75 14.75 5.50 8.36
N ALA A 76 13.92 6.36 8.90
CA ALA A 76 12.71 6.83 8.21
C ALA A 76 12.99 7.52 6.87
N PRO A 77 13.97 8.43 6.77
CA PRO A 77 14.29 9.04 5.47
C PRO A 77 14.69 8.02 4.41
N ALA A 78 15.45 6.98 4.77
CA ALA A 78 15.86 5.91 3.86
C ALA A 78 14.66 5.07 3.39
N ALA A 79 13.74 4.77 4.30
CA ALA A 79 12.52 4.02 3.98
C ALA A 79 11.62 4.80 3.00
N ARG A 80 11.43 6.09 3.23
CA ARG A 80 10.66 6.94 2.31
C ARG A 80 11.33 7.07 0.94
N ALA A 81 12.65 7.25 0.92
CA ALA A 81 13.42 7.32 -0.34
C ALA A 81 13.33 6.00 -1.12
N ALA A 82 13.36 4.86 -0.45
CA ALA A 82 13.21 3.56 -1.09
C ALA A 82 11.83 3.41 -1.75
N LEU A 83 10.77 3.84 -1.06
CA LEU A 83 9.42 3.83 -1.62
C LEU A 83 9.31 4.75 -2.84
N GLN A 84 9.87 5.94 -2.78
CA GLN A 84 9.90 6.90 -3.88
C GLN A 84 10.61 6.30 -5.10
N ARG A 85 11.79 5.69 -4.91
CA ARG A 85 12.50 5.00 -5.99
C ARG A 85 11.67 3.88 -6.62
N GLY A 86 10.88 3.16 -5.83
CA GLY A 86 9.98 2.14 -6.32
C GLY A 86 8.95 2.72 -7.29
N ILE A 87 8.30 3.81 -6.93
CA ILE A 87 7.33 4.51 -7.78
C ILE A 87 8.01 5.02 -9.07
N GLU A 88 9.18 5.65 -8.95
CA GLU A 88 9.95 6.15 -10.10
C GLU A 88 10.35 5.03 -11.05
N HIS A 89 10.74 3.87 -10.53
CA HIS A 89 11.10 2.71 -11.34
C HIS A 89 9.90 2.19 -12.13
N ILE A 90 8.74 2.04 -11.49
CA ILE A 90 7.50 1.63 -12.16
C ILE A 90 7.15 2.63 -13.28
N ALA A 91 7.20 3.91 -12.99
CA ALA A 91 6.91 4.98 -13.95
C ALA A 91 7.87 4.91 -15.15
N THR A 92 9.15 4.75 -14.91
CA THR A 92 10.15 4.66 -15.98
C THR A 92 9.88 3.47 -16.90
N LEU A 93 9.58 2.30 -16.36
CA LEU A 93 9.25 1.12 -17.15
C LEU A 93 7.99 1.34 -18.01
N ALA A 94 6.95 1.87 -17.39
CA ALA A 94 5.68 2.11 -18.06
C ALA A 94 5.78 3.19 -19.14
N ASP A 95 6.42 4.31 -18.83
CA ASP A 95 6.55 5.45 -19.74
C ASP A 95 7.39 5.11 -20.96
N ASN A 96 8.37 4.22 -20.82
CA ASN A 96 9.22 3.76 -21.92
C ASN A 96 8.64 2.55 -22.66
N GLY A 97 7.47 2.06 -22.28
CA GLY A 97 6.87 0.87 -22.88
C GLY A 97 7.71 -0.39 -22.68
N ASN A 98 8.48 -0.46 -21.60
CA ASN A 98 9.37 -1.59 -21.31
C ASN A 98 8.61 -2.74 -20.63
N LYS A 99 7.87 -3.48 -21.42
CA LYS A 99 7.06 -4.62 -20.95
C LYS A 99 7.92 -5.75 -20.37
N GLU A 100 9.07 -6.03 -20.97
CA GLU A 100 9.99 -7.05 -20.47
C GLU A 100 10.58 -6.66 -19.11
N GLY A 101 10.99 -5.42 -18.95
CA GLY A 101 11.48 -4.89 -17.68
C GLY A 101 10.41 -4.96 -16.59
N PHE A 102 9.16 -4.69 -16.93
CA PHE A 102 8.04 -4.81 -15.99
C PHE A 102 7.82 -6.28 -15.56
N ALA A 103 7.86 -7.22 -16.50
CA ALA A 103 7.78 -8.65 -16.18
C ALA A 103 8.94 -9.10 -15.27
N THR A 104 10.14 -8.59 -15.51
CA THR A 104 11.31 -8.83 -14.66
C THR A 104 11.09 -8.29 -13.25
N LEU A 105 10.55 -7.08 -13.12
CA LEU A 105 10.20 -6.50 -11.82
C LEU A 105 9.24 -7.42 -11.04
N LEU A 106 8.19 -7.92 -11.69
CA LEU A 106 7.25 -8.82 -11.03
C LEU A 106 7.93 -10.14 -10.59
N ALA A 107 8.81 -10.68 -11.42
CA ALA A 107 9.58 -11.87 -11.07
C ALA A 107 10.51 -11.64 -9.87
N GLU A 108 11.14 -10.49 -9.79
CA GLU A 108 11.97 -10.08 -8.65
C GLU A 108 11.13 -9.97 -7.36
N MET A 109 9.89 -9.45 -7.46
CA MET A 109 9.00 -9.38 -6.31
C MET A 109 8.52 -10.77 -5.86
N GLN A 110 8.29 -11.68 -6.79
CA GLN A 110 8.00 -13.08 -6.45
C GLN A 110 9.17 -13.72 -5.69
N THR A 111 10.40 -13.46 -6.12
CA THR A 111 11.61 -13.94 -5.45
C THR A 111 11.75 -13.35 -4.05
N LEU A 112 11.45 -12.06 -3.90
CA LEU A 112 11.47 -11.36 -2.61
C LEU A 112 10.51 -12.02 -1.61
N LEU A 113 9.31 -12.35 -2.04
CA LEU A 113 8.30 -12.98 -1.18
C LEU A 113 8.62 -14.45 -0.88
N GLY A 114 9.28 -15.13 -1.81
CA GLY A 114 9.74 -16.50 -1.64
C GLY A 114 8.61 -17.47 -1.30
N ASP A 115 8.85 -18.34 -0.31
CA ASP A 115 7.88 -19.34 0.14
C ASP A 115 6.65 -18.74 0.86
N LYS A 116 6.70 -17.49 1.24
CA LYS A 116 5.57 -16.78 1.87
C LYS A 116 4.52 -16.30 0.86
N ARG A 117 4.86 -16.29 -0.41
CA ARG A 117 3.96 -15.78 -1.46
C ARG A 117 2.60 -16.48 -1.48
N ALA A 118 2.57 -17.80 -1.45
CA ALA A 118 1.33 -18.58 -1.49
C ALA A 118 0.44 -18.28 -0.28
N VAL A 119 1.02 -18.26 0.92
CA VAL A 119 0.29 -17.92 2.15
C VAL A 119 -0.27 -16.51 2.08
N LEU A 120 0.51 -15.55 1.57
CA LEU A 120 0.08 -14.15 1.47
C LEU A 120 -1.03 -13.96 0.42
N VAL A 121 -1.03 -14.74 -0.66
CA VAL A 121 -2.15 -14.76 -1.61
C VAL A 121 -3.44 -15.19 -0.91
N ASP A 122 -3.38 -16.23 -0.09
CA ASP A 122 -4.54 -16.71 0.68
C ASP A 122 -5.00 -15.68 1.72
N VAL A 123 -4.08 -15.00 2.39
CA VAL A 123 -4.40 -13.89 3.30
C VAL A 123 -5.15 -12.79 2.56
N CYS A 124 -4.68 -12.42 1.39
CA CYS A 124 -5.33 -11.41 0.55
C CYS A 124 -6.76 -11.82 0.17
N ALA A 125 -6.96 -13.08 -0.23
CA ALA A 125 -8.28 -13.61 -0.54
C ALA A 125 -9.22 -13.53 0.67
N GLN A 126 -8.74 -13.85 1.87
CA GLN A 126 -9.53 -13.74 3.10
C GLN A 126 -9.92 -12.29 3.42
N ILE A 127 -9.01 -11.34 3.21
CA ILE A 127 -9.32 -9.91 3.36
C ILE A 127 -10.43 -9.51 2.40
N PHE A 128 -10.33 -9.90 1.14
CA PHE A 128 -11.31 -9.54 0.11
C PHE A 128 -12.69 -10.14 0.39
N ASP A 129 -12.74 -11.36 0.92
CA ASP A 129 -14.00 -12.02 1.30
C ASP A 129 -14.76 -11.27 2.41
N ARG A 130 -14.06 -10.48 3.22
CA ARG A 130 -14.65 -9.70 4.30
C ARG A 130 -15.03 -8.28 3.92
N LEU A 131 -14.67 -7.84 2.71
CA LEU A 131 -15.04 -6.51 2.24
C LEU A 131 -16.53 -6.45 1.94
N PRO A 132 -17.21 -5.30 2.23
CA PRO A 132 -18.61 -5.15 1.89
C PRO A 132 -18.79 -5.18 0.37
N LEU A 133 -19.74 -6.00 -0.12
CA LEU A 133 -20.11 -6.06 -1.53
C LEU A 133 -21.05 -4.89 -1.84
N THR A 134 -20.51 -3.68 -1.95
CA THR A 134 -21.31 -2.49 -2.25
C THR A 134 -21.82 -2.45 -3.69
N LEU A 135 -21.15 -3.19 -4.59
CA LEU A 135 -21.46 -3.17 -6.02
C LEU A 135 -22.67 -4.02 -6.43
N ASN A 136 -23.15 -4.92 -5.58
CA ASN A 136 -24.25 -5.82 -5.91
C ASN A 136 -25.58 -5.50 -5.21
N ALA A 137 -25.62 -4.49 -4.36
CA ALA A 137 -26.82 -4.14 -3.63
C ALA A 137 -27.86 -3.40 -4.48
N ASP A 138 -27.44 -2.75 -5.58
CA ASP A 138 -28.30 -1.93 -6.44
C ASP A 138 -28.69 -2.62 -7.76
N GLY A 139 -28.26 -3.86 -7.97
CA GLY A 139 -28.51 -4.60 -9.21
C GLY A 139 -29.77 -5.43 -9.27
N ASP A 140 -30.41 -5.71 -8.14
CA ASP A 140 -31.55 -6.66 -8.07
C ASP A 140 -32.86 -6.01 -7.64
N GLY A 141 -33.00 -4.72 -7.80
CA GLY A 141 -34.21 -3.98 -7.41
C GLY A 141 -35.08 -3.48 -8.56
N ALA A 142 -34.95 -4.03 -9.76
CA ALA A 142 -35.80 -3.68 -10.88
C ALA A 142 -36.31 -4.96 -11.56
N GLY A 143 -37.34 -5.56 -10.97
CA GLY A 143 -38.21 -6.52 -11.61
C GLY A 143 -39.61 -5.98 -11.62
#